data_c76d40ded97a7fcf1373e3f660627b42
#
_entry.id   c76d40ded97a7fcf1373e3f660627b42
#
_cell.length_a   1.000
_cell.length_b   1.000
_cell.length_c   1.000
_cell.angle_alpha   90.00
_cell.angle_beta   90.00
_cell.angle_gamma   90.00
#
_symmetry.space_group_name_H-M   'P 1'
#
loop_
_entity.id
_entity.type
_entity.pdbx_description
1 polymer ?
#
loop_
_entity_poly.entity_id
_entity_poly.type
_entity_poly.pdbx_seq_one_letter_code
_entity_poly.pdbx_strand_id
1 'polypeptide(L)'
;MAFKQTKIFAITGSTRENSSNYKILKYISEHIKSEFVVEIFEDLDELPHFNPDLDTEHPPKQVEALRNKIIEADGILICTPEYVFSLPGSLKNTLEWCVSTTIFSNKKTGLITASASGEMAHEQLILIMRTLEAKFEEKTQLLIQGIRGKINDEGKIVHKETEVALQNFIRNFENQFLAS
;
A
#
# COMPACT_ATOMS: atom_id res chain seq x y z
N MET A 1 13.92 28.14 -4.40
CA MET A 1 13.74 26.91 -5.24
C MET A 1 12.65 26.09 -4.58
N ALA A 2 11.57 25.79 -5.28
CA ALA A 2 10.54 24.90 -4.74
C ALA A 2 11.14 23.49 -4.67
N PHE A 3 11.24 22.93 -3.49
CA PHE A 3 11.67 21.53 -3.32
C PHE A 3 10.61 20.63 -3.99
N LYS A 4 11.05 19.78 -4.93
CA LYS A 4 10.17 18.78 -5.53
C LYS A 4 9.74 17.82 -4.41
N GLN A 5 8.43 17.78 -4.12
CA GLN A 5 7.88 16.84 -3.15
C GLN A 5 7.96 15.41 -3.68
N THR A 6 8.28 14.46 -2.83
CA THR A 6 8.27 13.03 -3.13
C THR A 6 6.83 12.52 -3.08
N LYS A 7 6.33 12.04 -4.19
CA LYS A 7 4.95 11.55 -4.31
C LYS A 7 4.85 10.09 -3.92
N ILE A 8 4.01 9.80 -2.94
CA ILE A 8 3.71 8.44 -2.49
C ILE A 8 2.27 8.10 -2.86
N PHE A 9 2.09 7.05 -3.62
CA PHE A 9 0.78 6.49 -3.91
C PHE A 9 0.50 5.35 -2.95
N ALA A 10 -0.53 5.49 -2.12
CA ALA A 10 -0.88 4.54 -1.06
C ALA A 10 -2.15 3.77 -1.45
N ILE A 11 -2.08 2.45 -1.47
CA ILE A 11 -3.20 1.57 -1.83
C ILE A 11 -3.74 0.92 -0.55
N THR A 12 -5.01 1.19 -0.23
CA THR A 12 -5.70 0.45 0.83
C THR A 12 -6.27 -0.85 0.29
N GLY A 13 -5.92 -2.00 0.88
CA GLY A 13 -6.47 -3.30 0.47
C GLY A 13 -7.91 -3.55 0.94
N SER A 14 -8.58 -2.58 1.54
CA SER A 14 -9.94 -2.71 2.06
C SER A 14 -10.88 -1.72 1.37
N THR A 15 -12.00 -2.22 0.87
CA THR A 15 -13.08 -1.40 0.31
C THR A 15 -14.07 -0.90 1.38
N ARG A 16 -13.81 -1.19 2.67
CA ARG A 16 -14.66 -0.70 3.77
C ARG A 16 -14.34 0.75 4.08
N GLU A 17 -15.34 1.60 4.14
CA GLU A 17 -15.23 2.95 4.70
C GLU A 17 -14.68 2.90 6.13
N ASN A 18 -13.78 3.80 6.46
CA ASN A 18 -13.14 3.89 7.78
C ASN A 18 -12.47 2.59 8.26
N SER A 19 -11.93 1.78 7.34
CA SER A 19 -11.18 0.58 7.71
C SER A 19 -9.93 0.92 8.53
N SER A 20 -9.50 -0.01 9.38
CA SER A 20 -8.24 0.15 10.14
C SER A 20 -7.05 0.35 9.21
N ASN A 21 -7.05 -0.25 8.02
CA ASN A 21 -5.99 -0.11 7.03
C ASN A 21 -5.96 1.31 6.44
N TYR A 22 -7.11 1.90 6.14
CA TYR A 22 -7.21 3.30 5.73
C TYR A 22 -6.71 4.25 6.84
N LYS A 23 -7.15 4.01 8.09
CA LYS A 23 -6.71 4.81 9.25
C LYS A 23 -5.19 4.76 9.45
N ILE A 24 -4.55 3.60 9.20
CA ILE A 24 -3.08 3.46 9.23
C ILE A 24 -2.44 4.31 8.13
N LEU A 25 -2.93 4.25 6.89
CA LEU A 25 -2.39 5.06 5.80
C LEU A 25 -2.56 6.56 6.07
N LYS A 26 -3.70 6.95 6.64
CA LYS A 26 -3.95 8.33 7.09
C LYS A 26 -2.97 8.75 8.20
N TYR A 27 -2.76 7.90 9.20
CA TYR A 27 -1.75 8.13 10.24
C TYR A 27 -0.35 8.33 9.63
N ILE A 28 0.04 7.49 8.66
CA ILE A 28 1.32 7.64 7.97
C ILE A 28 1.38 8.99 7.24
N SER A 29 0.32 9.37 6.51
CA SER A 29 0.28 10.63 5.76
C SER A 29 0.40 11.87 6.66
N GLU A 30 -0.03 11.78 7.92
CA GLU A 30 0.04 12.87 8.92
C GLU A 30 1.40 12.90 9.65
N HIS A 31 2.16 11.81 9.65
CA HIS A 31 3.41 11.68 10.43
C HIS A 31 4.67 11.53 9.58
N ILE A 32 4.52 11.34 8.26
CA ILE A 32 5.64 11.36 7.32
C ILE A 32 6.15 12.80 7.14
N LYS A 33 7.43 12.98 6.84
CA LYS A 33 8.03 14.30 6.67
C LYS A 33 7.34 15.11 5.58
N SER A 34 7.38 16.44 5.71
CA SER A 34 6.68 17.41 4.84
C SER A 34 7.15 17.42 3.38
N GLU A 35 8.33 16.86 3.09
CA GLU A 35 8.81 16.65 1.73
C GLU A 35 8.11 15.51 0.99
N PHE A 36 7.29 14.71 1.69
CA PHE A 36 6.47 13.65 1.11
C PHE A 36 5.02 14.08 1.00
N VAL A 37 4.36 13.68 -0.09
CA VAL A 37 2.91 13.82 -0.27
C VAL A 37 2.33 12.44 -0.50
N VAL A 38 1.36 12.05 0.32
CA VAL A 38 0.71 10.73 0.24
C VAL A 38 -0.69 10.92 -0.35
N GLU A 39 -0.93 10.29 -1.50
CA GLU A 39 -2.26 10.13 -2.09
C GLU A 39 -2.77 8.72 -1.79
N ILE A 40 -3.92 8.61 -1.11
CA ILE A 40 -4.52 7.33 -0.77
C ILE A 40 -5.55 6.96 -1.85
N PHE A 41 -5.39 5.77 -2.43
CA PHE A 41 -6.30 5.21 -3.41
C PHE A 41 -7.32 4.30 -2.71
N GLU A 42 -8.59 4.61 -2.87
CA GLU A 42 -9.72 3.92 -2.23
C GLU A 42 -10.61 3.19 -3.24
N ASP A 43 -10.52 3.52 -4.54
CA ASP A 43 -11.44 3.09 -5.59
C ASP A 43 -11.13 1.67 -6.14
N LEU A 44 -10.74 0.71 -5.26
CA LEU A 44 -10.42 -0.66 -5.68
C LEU A 44 -11.63 -1.39 -6.25
N ASP A 45 -12.82 -1.08 -5.79
CA ASP A 45 -14.10 -1.65 -6.22
C ASP A 45 -14.60 -1.09 -7.56
N GLU A 46 -14.08 0.05 -8.00
CA GLU A 46 -14.34 0.62 -9.32
C GLU A 46 -13.58 -0.10 -10.44
N LEU A 47 -12.56 -0.90 -10.10
CA LEU A 47 -11.78 -1.63 -11.09
C LEU A 47 -12.57 -2.84 -11.59
N PRO A 48 -12.71 -3.03 -12.92
CA PRO A 48 -13.28 -4.26 -13.44
C PRO A 48 -12.44 -5.47 -13.03
N HIS A 49 -13.05 -6.64 -12.99
CA HIS A 49 -12.29 -7.88 -12.77
C HIS A 49 -11.25 -8.06 -13.87
N PHE A 50 -10.05 -8.46 -13.47
CA PHE A 50 -8.95 -8.71 -14.39
C PHE A 50 -9.36 -9.71 -15.45
N ASN A 51 -9.16 -9.31 -16.70
CA ASN A 51 -9.36 -10.14 -17.87
C ASN A 51 -8.17 -9.91 -18.82
N PRO A 52 -7.36 -10.94 -19.09
CA PRO A 52 -6.22 -10.82 -20.00
C PRO A 52 -6.59 -10.30 -21.41
N ASP A 53 -7.80 -10.58 -21.89
CA ASP A 53 -8.26 -10.10 -23.22
C ASP A 53 -8.47 -8.59 -23.25
N LEU A 54 -8.65 -7.95 -22.10
CA LEU A 54 -8.79 -6.50 -21.95
C LEU A 54 -7.47 -5.82 -21.56
N ASP A 55 -6.43 -6.59 -21.27
CA ASP A 55 -5.11 -6.10 -20.89
C ASP A 55 -4.26 -5.84 -22.14
N THR A 56 -4.63 -4.81 -22.87
CA THR A 56 -4.04 -4.38 -24.14
C THR A 56 -3.37 -3.02 -24.01
N GLU A 57 -2.94 -2.42 -25.12
CA GLU A 57 -2.45 -1.03 -25.17
C GLU A 57 -3.51 -0.01 -24.70
N HIS A 58 -4.79 -0.37 -24.77
CA HIS A 58 -5.92 0.45 -24.33
C HIS A 58 -6.78 -0.32 -23.32
N PRO A 59 -6.31 -0.48 -22.07
CA PRO A 59 -7.06 -1.15 -21.03
C PRO A 59 -8.29 -0.32 -20.61
N PRO A 60 -9.21 -0.85 -19.78
CA PRO A 60 -10.30 -0.07 -19.21
C PRO A 60 -9.80 1.23 -18.56
N LYS A 61 -10.55 2.32 -18.70
CA LYS A 61 -10.15 3.67 -18.24
C LYS A 61 -9.73 3.72 -16.77
N GLN A 62 -10.40 2.96 -15.90
CA GLN A 62 -10.07 2.89 -14.47
C GLN A 62 -8.70 2.23 -14.26
N VAL A 63 -8.38 1.21 -15.05
CA VAL A 63 -7.06 0.54 -15.03
C VAL A 63 -5.97 1.46 -15.53
N GLU A 64 -6.22 2.17 -16.62
CA GLU A 64 -5.28 3.16 -17.15
C GLU A 64 -5.00 4.27 -16.12
N ALA A 65 -6.05 4.80 -15.46
CA ALA A 65 -5.92 5.79 -14.41
C ALA A 65 -5.09 5.28 -13.22
N LEU A 66 -5.35 4.05 -12.75
CA LEU A 66 -4.56 3.39 -11.70
C LEU A 66 -3.08 3.28 -12.10
N ARG A 67 -2.80 2.76 -13.30
CA ARG A 67 -1.44 2.58 -13.81
C ARG A 67 -0.69 3.91 -13.89
N ASN A 68 -1.35 4.96 -14.36
CA ASN A 68 -0.76 6.31 -14.44
C ASN A 68 -0.39 6.84 -13.05
N LYS A 69 -1.24 6.66 -12.04
CA LYS A 69 -0.94 7.06 -10.65
C LYS A 69 0.27 6.30 -10.10
N ILE A 70 0.40 5.00 -10.37
CA ILE A 70 1.56 4.20 -9.98
C ILE A 70 2.83 4.69 -10.70
N ILE A 71 2.74 4.99 -12.01
CA ILE A 71 3.88 5.50 -12.80
C ILE A 71 4.37 6.83 -12.25
N GLU A 72 3.46 7.77 -11.97
CA GLU A 72 3.78 9.13 -11.51
C GLU A 72 4.30 9.18 -10.07
N ALA A 73 4.05 8.16 -9.27
CA ALA A 73 4.52 8.09 -7.89
C ALA A 73 6.02 7.77 -7.82
N ASP A 74 6.73 8.43 -6.92
CA ASP A 74 8.12 8.13 -6.58
C ASP A 74 8.23 6.87 -5.69
N GLY A 75 7.16 6.55 -4.92
CA GLY A 75 7.07 5.36 -4.08
C GLY A 75 5.64 4.90 -3.83
N ILE A 76 5.51 3.67 -3.35
CA ILE A 76 4.23 3.00 -3.10
C ILE A 76 4.12 2.59 -1.64
N LEU A 77 2.95 2.76 -1.05
CA LEU A 77 2.56 2.14 0.22
C LEU A 77 1.38 1.20 -0.04
N ILE A 78 1.41 -0.01 0.51
CA ILE A 78 0.27 -0.91 0.51
C ILE A 78 -0.06 -1.27 1.95
N CYS A 79 -1.32 -1.04 2.35
CA CYS A 79 -1.84 -1.46 3.65
C CYS A 79 -3.08 -2.32 3.46
N THR A 80 -3.05 -3.59 3.87
CA THR A 80 -4.10 -4.57 3.59
C THR A 80 -4.53 -5.36 4.83
N PRO A 81 -5.81 -5.73 4.93
CA PRO A 81 -6.23 -6.78 5.86
C PRO A 81 -5.96 -8.17 5.28
N GLU A 82 -6.27 -9.19 6.07
CA GLU A 82 -6.36 -10.59 5.65
C GLU A 82 -7.82 -11.02 5.62
N TYR A 83 -8.27 -11.59 4.50
CA TYR A 83 -9.58 -12.23 4.37
C TYR A 83 -9.40 -13.68 3.90
N VAL A 84 -9.97 -14.60 4.67
CA VAL A 84 -9.93 -16.05 4.33
C VAL A 84 -8.47 -16.53 4.08
N PHE A 85 -7.55 -16.15 4.97
CA PHE A 85 -6.11 -16.48 4.90
C PHE A 85 -5.42 -16.01 3.60
N SER A 86 -5.89 -14.91 3.01
CA SER A 86 -5.34 -14.37 1.76
C SER A 86 -5.47 -12.84 1.71
N LEU A 87 -4.93 -12.24 0.65
CA LEU A 87 -5.23 -10.86 0.30
C LEU A 87 -6.72 -10.72 -0.04
N PRO A 88 -7.35 -9.56 0.25
CA PRO A 88 -8.67 -9.24 -0.29
C PRO A 88 -8.70 -9.36 -1.81
N GLY A 89 -9.79 -9.90 -2.35
CA GLY A 89 -9.95 -10.07 -3.79
C GLY A 89 -9.80 -8.77 -4.60
N SER A 90 -10.27 -7.64 -4.06
CA SER A 90 -10.12 -6.32 -4.66
C SER A 90 -8.65 -5.90 -4.80
N LEU A 91 -7.83 -6.09 -3.75
CA LEU A 91 -6.39 -5.81 -3.83
C LEU A 91 -5.70 -6.76 -4.81
N LYS A 92 -6.02 -8.05 -4.75
CA LYS A 92 -5.45 -9.04 -5.67
C LYS A 92 -5.76 -8.67 -7.12
N ASN A 93 -7.01 -8.30 -7.42
CA ASN A 93 -7.45 -7.80 -8.71
C ASN A 93 -6.65 -6.56 -9.17
N THR A 94 -6.44 -5.62 -8.27
CA THR A 94 -5.64 -4.41 -8.54
C THR A 94 -4.21 -4.77 -8.97
N LEU A 95 -3.57 -5.73 -8.28
CA LEU A 95 -2.21 -6.17 -8.59
C LEU A 95 -2.15 -7.01 -9.88
N GLU A 96 -3.19 -7.79 -10.18
CA GLU A 96 -3.31 -8.53 -11.45
C GLU A 96 -3.34 -7.61 -12.66
N TRP A 97 -4.03 -6.48 -12.59
CA TRP A 97 -4.02 -5.47 -13.63
C TRP A 97 -2.64 -4.82 -13.88
N CYS A 98 -1.67 -5.08 -13.03
CA CYS A 98 -0.31 -4.54 -13.19
C CYS A 98 0.71 -5.58 -13.70
N VAL A 99 0.32 -6.87 -13.84
CA VAL A 99 1.25 -7.97 -14.09
C VAL A 99 1.91 -7.91 -15.47
N SER A 100 1.21 -7.40 -16.48
CA SER A 100 1.73 -7.23 -17.85
C SER A 100 2.65 -6.02 -18.03
N THR A 101 2.85 -5.25 -16.96
CA THR A 101 3.59 -3.99 -16.98
C THR A 101 4.85 -4.08 -16.10
N THR A 102 5.74 -3.11 -16.24
CA THR A 102 6.91 -2.93 -15.38
C THR A 102 6.76 -1.76 -14.41
N ILE A 103 5.53 -1.28 -14.16
CA ILE A 103 5.29 -0.05 -13.40
C ILE A 103 5.70 -0.14 -11.93
N PHE A 104 5.79 -1.35 -11.37
CA PHE A 104 6.31 -1.60 -10.03
C PHE A 104 7.81 -1.86 -10.00
N SER A 105 8.45 -2.16 -11.15
CA SER A 105 9.86 -2.53 -11.19
C SER A 105 10.74 -1.42 -10.60
N ASN A 106 11.55 -1.78 -9.59
CA ASN A 106 12.40 -0.89 -8.80
C ASN A 106 11.66 0.24 -8.05
N LYS A 107 10.32 0.24 -8.00
CA LYS A 107 9.53 1.22 -7.26
C LYS A 107 9.73 1.01 -5.75
N LYS A 108 10.20 2.03 -5.04
CA LYS A 108 10.40 2.02 -3.59
C LYS A 108 9.05 1.77 -2.90
N THR A 109 8.96 0.68 -2.15
CA THR A 109 7.67 0.19 -1.66
C THR A 109 7.72 -0.11 -0.17
N GLY A 110 6.65 0.24 0.55
CA GLY A 110 6.38 -0.15 1.92
C GLY A 110 5.15 -1.05 1.98
N LEU A 111 5.24 -2.15 2.72
CA LEU A 111 4.20 -3.17 2.81
C LEU A 111 3.70 -3.30 4.24
N ILE A 112 2.40 -3.13 4.46
CA ILE A 112 1.76 -3.27 5.77
C ILE A 112 0.61 -4.26 5.64
N THR A 113 0.55 -5.22 6.55
CA THR A 113 -0.63 -6.05 6.75
C THR A 113 -1.17 -5.81 8.16
N ALA A 114 -2.42 -5.37 8.26
CA ALA A 114 -3.07 -5.08 9.54
C ALA A 114 -4.42 -5.81 9.62
N SER A 115 -4.46 -6.88 10.42
CA SER A 115 -5.60 -7.79 10.51
C SER A 115 -5.75 -8.40 11.90
N ALA A 116 -6.65 -9.36 12.06
CA ALA A 116 -6.75 -10.17 13.28
C ALA A 116 -5.52 -11.07 13.42
N SER A 117 -5.16 -11.84 12.39
CA SER A 117 -3.92 -12.60 12.24
C SER A 117 -3.02 -11.93 11.21
N GLY A 118 -3.23 -12.13 9.92
CA GLY A 118 -2.58 -11.40 8.83
C GLY A 118 -1.32 -12.07 8.29
N GLU A 119 -0.87 -13.17 8.84
CA GLU A 119 0.39 -13.83 8.47
C GLU A 119 0.37 -14.30 7.01
N MET A 120 -0.68 -15.02 6.62
CA MET A 120 -0.80 -15.57 5.27
C MET A 120 -0.91 -14.48 4.20
N ALA A 121 -1.72 -13.44 4.47
CA ALA A 121 -1.82 -12.31 3.57
C ALA A 121 -0.50 -11.54 3.46
N HIS A 122 0.26 -11.41 4.56
CA HIS A 122 1.55 -10.75 4.58
C HIS A 122 2.58 -11.47 3.70
N GLU A 123 2.69 -12.79 3.86
CA GLU A 123 3.57 -13.63 3.03
C GLU A 123 3.20 -13.55 1.55
N GLN A 124 1.91 -13.61 1.22
CA GLN A 124 1.43 -13.50 -0.15
C GLN A 124 1.70 -12.11 -0.74
N LEU A 125 1.48 -11.04 0.04
CA LEU A 125 1.78 -9.67 -0.41
C LEU A 125 3.26 -9.53 -0.76
N ILE A 126 4.15 -10.01 0.10
CA ILE A 126 5.59 -10.00 -0.12
C ILE A 126 5.95 -10.77 -1.40
N LEU A 127 5.39 -11.97 -1.57
CA LEU A 127 5.65 -12.80 -2.76
C LEU A 127 5.20 -12.11 -4.04
N ILE A 128 3.99 -11.54 -4.05
CA ILE A 128 3.43 -10.84 -5.21
C ILE A 128 4.26 -9.60 -5.55
N MET A 129 4.61 -8.79 -4.55
CA MET A 129 5.38 -7.57 -4.80
C MET A 129 6.82 -7.85 -5.24
N ARG A 130 7.42 -8.97 -4.80
CA ARG A 130 8.70 -9.47 -5.37
C ARG A 130 8.53 -9.90 -6.84
N THR A 131 7.44 -10.58 -7.17
CA THR A 131 7.13 -10.99 -8.55
C THR A 131 6.95 -9.78 -9.47
N LEU A 132 6.37 -8.70 -8.96
CA LEU A 132 6.23 -7.43 -9.66
C LEU A 132 7.52 -6.56 -9.62
N GLU A 133 8.63 -7.11 -9.09
CA GLU A 133 9.95 -6.47 -9.01
C GLU A 133 9.98 -5.17 -8.18
N ALA A 134 9.04 -4.98 -7.26
CA ALA A 134 9.03 -3.84 -6.37
C ALA A 134 10.25 -3.86 -5.43
N LYS A 135 10.79 -2.69 -5.12
CA LYS A 135 11.96 -2.54 -4.25
C LYS A 135 11.53 -2.27 -2.82
N PHE A 136 11.75 -3.23 -1.93
CA PHE A 136 11.48 -3.10 -0.50
C PHE A 136 12.45 -3.98 0.31
N GLU A 137 12.60 -3.62 1.59
CA GLU A 137 13.48 -4.30 2.53
C GLU A 137 12.65 -4.85 3.70
N GLU A 138 13.22 -5.74 4.51
CA GLU A 138 12.55 -6.29 5.70
C GLU A 138 12.02 -5.18 6.64
N LYS A 139 12.82 -4.13 6.87
CA LYS A 139 12.45 -2.98 7.71
C LYS A 139 11.35 -2.08 7.13
N THR A 140 10.96 -2.27 5.87
CA THR A 140 9.81 -1.62 5.21
C THR A 140 8.64 -2.57 4.98
N GLN A 141 8.61 -3.66 5.77
CA GLN A 141 7.51 -4.59 5.90
C GLN A 141 7.02 -4.55 7.35
N LEU A 142 5.70 -4.53 7.55
CA LEU A 142 5.12 -4.48 8.88
C LEU A 142 3.85 -5.33 8.95
N LEU A 143 3.85 -6.32 9.84
CA LEU A 143 2.67 -7.08 10.21
C LEU A 143 2.11 -6.56 11.54
N ILE A 144 0.85 -6.14 11.55
CA ILE A 144 0.13 -5.68 12.75
C ILE A 144 -1.03 -6.64 13.01
N GLN A 145 -0.85 -7.54 13.95
CA GLN A 145 -1.89 -8.47 14.39
C GLN A 145 -2.82 -7.81 15.42
N GLY A 146 -4.06 -8.30 15.53
CA GLY A 146 -5.03 -7.80 16.50
C GLY A 146 -5.38 -6.31 16.34
N ILE A 147 -5.41 -5.80 15.12
CA ILE A 147 -5.53 -4.37 14.81
C ILE A 147 -6.76 -3.68 15.42
N ARG A 148 -7.88 -4.40 15.59
CA ARG A 148 -9.11 -3.80 16.13
C ARG A 148 -8.96 -3.21 17.54
N GLY A 149 -8.07 -3.79 18.36
CA GLY A 149 -7.79 -3.27 19.70
C GLY A 149 -6.66 -2.23 19.75
N LYS A 150 -6.06 -1.88 18.62
CA LYS A 150 -4.84 -1.05 18.53
C LYS A 150 -5.08 0.33 17.93
N ILE A 151 -6.24 0.51 17.28
CA ILE A 151 -6.66 1.77 16.69
C ILE A 151 -8.13 2.04 17.08
N ASN A 152 -8.43 3.26 17.53
CA ASN A 152 -9.78 3.65 17.91
C ASN A 152 -10.62 4.13 16.72
N ASP A 153 -11.88 4.48 16.95
CA ASP A 153 -12.79 4.93 15.90
C ASP A 153 -12.37 6.26 15.28
N GLU A 154 -11.67 7.10 16.01
CA GLU A 154 -11.11 8.38 15.54
C GLU A 154 -9.84 8.21 14.69
N GLY A 155 -9.32 6.96 14.56
CA GLY A 155 -8.09 6.67 13.81
C GLY A 155 -6.81 6.87 14.63
N LYS A 156 -6.90 7.10 15.93
CA LYS A 156 -5.74 7.23 16.81
C LYS A 156 -5.19 5.85 17.17
N ILE A 157 -3.87 5.67 17.06
CA ILE A 157 -3.19 4.47 17.56
C ILE A 157 -3.16 4.53 19.08
N VAL A 158 -3.82 3.56 19.73
CA VAL A 158 -3.95 3.50 21.21
C VAL A 158 -3.03 2.46 21.86
N HIS A 159 -2.35 1.65 21.05
CA HIS A 159 -1.40 0.63 21.51
C HIS A 159 0.03 1.11 21.27
N LYS A 160 0.78 1.34 22.33
CA LYS A 160 2.10 2.00 22.30
C LYS A 160 3.12 1.29 21.42
N GLU A 161 3.20 -0.04 21.49
CA GLU A 161 4.14 -0.83 20.70
C GLU A 161 3.81 -0.74 19.19
N THR A 162 2.53 -0.68 18.85
CA THR A 162 2.09 -0.49 17.45
C THR A 162 2.44 0.91 16.96
N GLU A 163 2.29 1.93 17.79
CA GLU A 163 2.69 3.30 17.46
C GLU A 163 4.19 3.38 17.18
N VAL A 164 5.03 2.80 18.07
CA VAL A 164 6.48 2.74 17.88
C VAL A 164 6.85 1.97 16.60
N ALA A 165 6.19 0.85 16.33
CA ALA A 165 6.42 0.06 15.11
C ALA A 165 6.09 0.86 13.83
N LEU A 166 4.96 1.60 13.83
CA LEU A 166 4.57 2.47 12.72
C LEU A 166 5.55 3.64 12.53
N GLN A 167 6.01 4.29 13.60
CA GLN A 167 7.00 5.35 13.52
C GLN A 167 8.35 4.85 12.97
N ASN A 168 8.78 3.66 13.39
CA ASN A 168 9.98 3.02 12.83
C ASN A 168 9.80 2.66 11.36
N PHE A 169 8.64 2.13 10.98
CA PHE A 169 8.30 1.85 9.58
C PHE A 169 8.37 3.12 8.73
N ILE A 170 7.72 4.21 9.16
CA ILE A 170 7.74 5.50 8.46
C ILE A 170 9.19 5.96 8.23
N ARG A 171 10.01 5.98 9.28
CA ARG A 171 11.43 6.37 9.19
C ARG A 171 12.22 5.50 8.21
N ASN A 172 12.01 4.19 8.24
CA ASN A 172 12.69 3.26 7.33
C ASN A 172 12.23 3.44 5.90
N PHE A 173 10.94 3.70 5.68
CA PHE A 173 10.39 3.98 4.37
C PHE A 173 10.96 5.29 3.80
N GLU A 174 10.99 6.37 4.57
CA GLU A 174 11.61 7.64 4.18
C GLU A 174 13.09 7.46 3.79
N ASN A 175 13.84 6.68 4.56
CA ASN A 175 15.26 6.45 4.32
C ASN A 175 15.55 5.77 2.96
N GLN A 176 14.59 5.05 2.37
CA GLN A 176 14.76 4.52 1.02
C GLN A 176 14.97 5.64 -0.03
N PHE A 177 14.48 6.86 0.23
CA PHE A 177 14.56 7.99 -0.70
C PHE A 177 15.79 8.87 -0.47
N LEU A 178 16.45 8.74 0.69
CA LEU A 178 17.66 9.49 1.03
C LEU A 178 18.95 8.83 0.52
N ALA A 179 18.90 7.54 0.23
CA ALA A 179 20.06 6.72 -0.19
C ALA A 179 20.25 6.64 -1.72
N SER A 180 19.90 7.72 -2.44
CA SER A 180 20.01 7.78 -3.90
C SER A 180 21.11 8.72 -4.33
#